data_c85d8f7d8e201cc00a4fd890f5c837d0
#
_entry.id   c85d8f7d8e201cc00a4fd890f5c837d0
#
_cell.length_a   1.000
_cell.length_b   1.000
_cell.length_c   1.000
_cell.angle_alpha   90.00
_cell.angle_beta   90.00
_cell.angle_gamma   90.00
#
_symmetry.space_group_name_H-M   'P 1'
#
loop_
_entity.id
_entity.type
_entity.pdbx_description
1 polymer ?
#
loop_
_entity_poly.entity_id
_entity_poly.type
_entity_poly.pdbx_seq_one_letter_code
_entity_poly.pdbx_strand_id
1 'polypeptide(L)'
;MKYYQESVSLQTDNYKKANILYKIAVKFKNAGRRVSARNYAEEALSYQPSLGRAYLLIANMYADSANGCGDTQFNKRAVFWLAAQTAVKAGRVDASLKKISDRTAAAFNGRAPTKTDIFTEGNQGTNITSVSYTHLRAHETHS
;
A
#
# COMPACT_ATOMS: atom_id res chain seq x y z
N MET A 1 -18.81 30.01 -12.35
CA MET A 1 -18.18 30.00 -11.86
C MET A 1 -17.29 29.64 -12.35
N LYS A 2 -17.17 29.12 -13.00
CA LYS A 2 -16.40 28.52 -12.71
C LYS A 2 -15.75 27.69 -13.59
N TYR A 3 -16.13 27.50 -14.80
CA TYR A 3 -15.46 26.66 -15.78
C TYR A 3 -14.14 27.23 -16.23
N TYR A 4 -14.06 28.54 -16.32
CA TYR A 4 -12.80 29.17 -16.70
C TYR A 4 -11.76 29.04 -15.61
N GLN A 5 -12.19 28.83 -14.38
CA GLN A 5 -11.28 28.63 -13.27
C GLN A 5 -10.93 27.17 -13.06
N GLU A 6 -11.66 26.27 -13.69
CA GLU A 6 -11.47 24.84 -13.48
C GLU A 6 -10.08 24.37 -13.86
N SER A 7 -9.57 24.82 -15.00
CA SER A 7 -8.24 24.39 -15.43
C SER A 7 -7.17 24.87 -14.46
N VAL A 8 -7.40 26.01 -13.80
CA VAL A 8 -6.46 26.57 -12.84
C VAL A 8 -6.61 25.89 -11.47
N SER A 9 -7.84 25.65 -11.03
CA SER A 9 -8.12 25.18 -9.68
C SER A 9 -8.32 23.68 -9.56
N LEU A 10 -8.53 22.95 -10.66
CA LEU A 10 -8.78 21.51 -10.64
C LEU A 10 -7.68 20.74 -9.94
N GLN A 11 -6.43 21.04 -10.26
CA GLN A 11 -5.32 20.33 -9.63
C GLN A 11 -5.26 20.60 -8.14
N THR A 12 -5.47 21.86 -7.75
CA THR A 12 -5.49 22.24 -6.34
C THR A 12 -6.63 21.53 -5.62
N ASP A 13 -7.82 21.50 -6.23
CA ASP A 13 -8.96 20.81 -5.63
C ASP A 13 -8.72 19.31 -5.52
N ASN A 14 -8.11 18.70 -6.53
CA ASN A 14 -7.78 17.29 -6.50
C ASN A 14 -6.77 16.99 -5.40
N TYR A 15 -5.78 17.85 -5.20
CA TYR A 15 -4.80 17.67 -4.14
C TYR A 15 -5.45 17.80 -2.76
N LYS A 16 -6.41 18.72 -2.61
CA LYS A 16 -7.15 18.83 -1.35
C LYS A 16 -7.98 17.58 -1.09
N LYS A 17 -8.67 17.08 -2.12
CA LYS A 17 -9.44 15.84 -1.99
C LYS A 17 -8.55 14.66 -1.62
N ALA A 18 -7.41 14.55 -2.30
CA ALA A 18 -6.45 13.48 -2.02
C ALA A 18 -5.97 13.54 -0.58
N ASN A 19 -5.68 14.74 -0.08
CA ASN A 19 -5.21 14.92 1.28
C ASN A 19 -6.27 14.52 2.31
N ILE A 20 -7.53 14.89 2.06
CA ILE A 20 -8.64 14.50 2.94
C ILE A 20 -8.81 12.99 2.94
N LEU A 21 -8.80 12.37 1.77
CA LEU A 21 -8.93 10.92 1.64
C LEU A 21 -7.77 10.19 2.32
N TYR A 22 -6.57 10.73 2.20
CA TYR A 22 -5.42 10.16 2.89
C TYR A 22 -5.60 10.21 4.41
N LYS A 23 -6.08 11.32 4.94
CA LYS A 23 -6.33 11.46 6.37
C LYS A 23 -7.38 10.46 6.85
N ILE A 24 -8.42 10.26 6.04
CA ILE A 24 -9.45 9.25 6.35
C ILE A 24 -8.83 7.86 6.35
N ALA A 25 -7.98 7.58 5.37
CA ALA A 25 -7.29 6.30 5.29
C ALA A 25 -6.46 6.03 6.55
N VAL A 26 -5.74 7.04 7.03
CA VAL A 26 -4.95 6.92 8.27
C VAL A 26 -5.84 6.57 9.45
N LYS A 27 -6.99 7.22 9.56
CA LYS A 27 -7.92 6.92 10.65
C LYS A 27 -8.42 5.49 10.60
N PHE A 28 -8.78 4.99 9.42
CA PHE A 28 -9.21 3.60 9.28
C PHE A 28 -8.07 2.62 9.59
N LYS A 29 -6.85 2.94 9.15
CA LYS A 29 -5.69 2.10 9.48
C LYS A 29 -5.51 1.99 10.99
N ASN A 30 -5.60 3.11 11.68
CA ASN A 30 -5.42 3.14 13.13
C ASN A 30 -6.55 2.42 13.86
N ALA A 31 -7.72 2.32 13.24
CA ALA A 31 -8.85 1.57 13.77
C ALA A 31 -8.80 0.08 13.42
N GLY A 32 -7.77 -0.36 12.71
CA GLY A 32 -7.64 -1.76 12.32
C GLY A 32 -8.46 -2.15 11.09
N ARG A 33 -9.06 -1.20 10.41
CA ARG A 33 -9.92 -1.46 9.25
C ARG A 33 -9.10 -1.31 7.97
N ARG A 34 -8.34 -2.35 7.68
CA ARG A 34 -7.33 -2.31 6.62
C ARG A 34 -7.90 -2.19 5.21
N VAL A 35 -9.01 -2.86 4.93
CA VAL A 35 -9.61 -2.78 3.59
C VAL A 35 -10.12 -1.38 3.32
N SER A 36 -10.84 -0.78 4.28
CA SER A 36 -11.31 0.59 4.13
C SER A 36 -10.14 1.56 3.99
N ALA A 37 -9.12 1.41 4.83
CA ALA A 37 -7.93 2.26 4.76
C ALA A 37 -7.27 2.19 3.39
N ARG A 38 -7.10 0.98 2.86
CA ARG A 38 -6.50 0.79 1.55
C ARG A 38 -7.34 1.44 0.46
N ASN A 39 -8.67 1.25 0.51
CA ASN A 39 -9.55 1.81 -0.50
C ASN A 39 -9.48 3.33 -0.51
N TYR A 40 -9.48 3.97 0.64
CA TYR A 40 -9.35 5.43 0.73
C TYR A 40 -7.97 5.91 0.27
N ALA A 41 -6.92 5.17 0.60
CA ALA A 41 -5.58 5.53 0.14
C ALA A 41 -5.47 5.42 -1.39
N GLU A 42 -6.06 4.38 -1.98
CA GLU A 42 -6.08 4.21 -3.43
C GLU A 42 -6.92 5.29 -4.10
N GLU A 43 -8.03 5.67 -3.47
CA GLU A 43 -8.84 6.76 -3.98
C GLU A 43 -8.06 8.08 -3.94
N ALA A 44 -7.32 8.32 -2.86
CA ALA A 44 -6.46 9.50 -2.77
C ALA A 44 -5.46 9.53 -3.93
N LEU A 45 -4.88 8.38 -4.26
CA LEU A 45 -3.94 8.29 -5.38
C LEU A 45 -4.61 8.52 -6.74
N SER A 46 -5.91 8.25 -6.85
CA SER A 46 -6.62 8.54 -8.09
C SER A 46 -6.74 10.04 -8.32
N TYR A 47 -6.78 10.84 -7.26
CA TYR A 47 -6.81 12.29 -7.37
C TYR A 47 -5.42 12.90 -7.43
N GLN A 48 -4.44 12.28 -6.78
CA GLN A 48 -3.06 12.76 -6.79
C GLN A 48 -2.10 11.58 -6.90
N PRO A 49 -1.76 11.16 -8.13
CA PRO A 49 -0.86 10.02 -8.32
C PRO A 49 0.54 10.21 -7.71
N SER A 50 0.92 11.46 -7.44
CA SER A 50 2.22 11.77 -6.84
C SER A 50 2.20 11.75 -5.31
N LEU A 51 1.08 11.35 -4.69
CA LEU A 51 0.98 11.32 -3.24
C LEU A 51 1.71 10.10 -2.69
N GLY A 52 3.05 10.21 -2.62
CA GLY A 52 3.90 9.09 -2.23
C GLY A 52 3.59 8.54 -0.85
N ARG A 53 3.19 9.40 0.09
CA ARG A 53 2.87 8.94 1.44
C ARG A 53 1.69 7.96 1.46
N ALA A 54 0.79 8.02 0.48
CA ALA A 54 -0.28 7.04 0.37
C ALA A 54 0.27 5.66 0.03
N TYR A 55 1.28 5.59 -0.82
CA TYR A 55 1.96 4.33 -1.09
C TYR A 55 2.66 3.77 0.15
N LEU A 56 3.29 4.63 0.94
CA LEU A 56 3.92 4.19 2.19
C LEU A 56 2.88 3.66 3.17
N LEU A 57 1.72 4.31 3.25
CA LEU A 57 0.63 3.84 4.09
C LEU A 57 0.18 2.44 3.66
N ILE A 58 -0.02 2.23 2.37
CA ILE A 58 -0.42 0.94 1.83
C ILE A 58 0.66 -0.11 2.11
N ALA A 59 1.93 0.24 1.90
CA ALA A 59 3.04 -0.67 2.15
C ALA A 59 3.08 -1.12 3.60
N ASN A 60 2.91 -0.19 4.53
CA ASN A 60 2.89 -0.52 5.95
C ASN A 60 1.70 -1.40 6.32
N MET A 61 0.55 -1.19 5.68
CA MET A 61 -0.61 -2.05 5.92
C MET A 61 -0.36 -3.49 5.45
N TYR A 62 0.29 -3.66 4.31
CA TYR A 62 0.67 -5.00 3.85
C TYR A 62 1.60 -5.66 4.86
N ALA A 63 2.62 -4.92 5.31
CA ALA A 63 3.57 -5.46 6.29
C ALA A 63 2.88 -5.83 7.60
N ASP A 64 1.97 -4.98 8.08
CA ASP A 64 1.24 -5.24 9.31
C ASP A 64 0.37 -6.49 9.20
N SER A 65 -0.13 -6.80 8.01
CA SER A 65 -0.99 -7.94 7.79
C SER A 65 -0.21 -9.25 7.61
N ALA A 66 1.11 -9.17 7.46
CA ALA A 66 1.92 -10.33 7.08
C ALA A 66 1.81 -11.49 8.08
N ASN A 67 1.73 -11.19 9.37
CA ASN A 67 1.74 -12.24 10.40
C ASN A 67 0.55 -13.17 10.32
N GLY A 68 -0.57 -12.73 9.78
CA GLY A 68 -1.75 -13.56 9.62
C GLY A 68 -2.07 -13.90 8.18
N CYS A 69 -1.25 -13.47 7.25
CA CYS A 69 -1.55 -13.61 5.83
C CYS A 69 -1.02 -14.94 5.31
N GLY A 70 -1.94 -15.88 5.07
CA GLY A 70 -1.58 -17.21 4.60
C GLY A 70 -1.12 -18.10 5.73
N ASP A 71 -1.02 -19.38 5.45
CA ASP A 71 -0.70 -20.40 6.44
C ASP A 71 0.77 -20.78 6.44
N THR A 72 1.53 -20.38 5.42
CA THR A 72 2.91 -20.78 5.26
C THR A 72 3.85 -19.61 5.51
N GLN A 73 5.07 -19.94 5.89
CA GLN A 73 6.13 -18.95 6.03
C GLN A 73 6.38 -18.22 4.70
N PHE A 74 6.22 -18.95 3.60
CA PHE A 74 6.36 -18.34 2.28
C PHE A 74 5.34 -17.22 2.07
N ASN A 75 4.06 -17.48 2.37
CA ASN A 75 3.01 -16.49 2.17
C ASN A 75 3.25 -15.24 3.03
N LYS A 76 3.71 -15.41 4.26
CA LYS A 76 4.04 -14.27 5.12
C LYS A 76 5.17 -13.45 4.52
N ARG A 77 6.21 -14.10 4.02
CA ARG A 77 7.35 -13.42 3.41
C ARG A 77 6.96 -12.76 2.10
N ALA A 78 6.07 -13.39 1.33
CA ALA A 78 5.59 -12.84 0.07
C ALA A 78 4.87 -11.50 0.27
N VAL A 79 4.13 -11.36 1.36
CA VAL A 79 3.48 -10.09 1.69
C VAL A 79 4.52 -9.00 1.96
N PHE A 80 5.62 -9.33 2.61
CA PHE A 80 6.71 -8.37 2.81
C PHE A 80 7.34 -7.95 1.49
N TRP A 81 7.46 -8.88 0.52
CA TRP A 81 7.94 -8.52 -0.81
C TRP A 81 6.99 -7.53 -1.49
N LEU A 82 5.69 -7.77 -1.40
CA LEU A 82 4.69 -6.85 -1.94
C LEU A 82 4.76 -5.50 -1.24
N ALA A 83 4.93 -5.49 0.08
CA ALA A 83 5.08 -4.25 0.83
C ALA A 83 6.32 -3.46 0.37
N ALA A 84 7.43 -4.15 0.13
CA ALA A 84 8.64 -3.51 -0.34
C ALA A 84 8.44 -2.88 -1.73
N GLN A 85 7.78 -3.59 -2.63
CA GLN A 85 7.50 -3.07 -3.97
C GLN A 85 6.61 -1.81 -3.89
N THR A 86 5.64 -1.83 -2.99
CA THR A 86 4.75 -0.69 -2.80
C THR A 86 5.51 0.50 -2.21
N ALA A 87 6.40 0.25 -1.26
CA ALA A 87 7.23 1.31 -0.68
C ALA A 87 8.12 1.98 -1.72
N VAL A 88 8.68 1.21 -2.66
CA VAL A 88 9.52 1.76 -3.72
C VAL A 88 8.73 2.77 -4.56
N LYS A 89 7.45 2.50 -4.81
CA LYS A 89 6.61 3.41 -5.59
C LYS A 89 6.52 4.79 -4.95
N ALA A 90 6.53 4.87 -3.62
CA ALA A 90 6.46 6.15 -2.92
C ALA A 90 7.61 7.07 -3.33
N GLY A 91 8.83 6.57 -3.32
CA GLY A 91 9.99 7.35 -3.70
C GLY A 91 10.05 7.64 -5.19
N ARG A 92 9.40 6.79 -5.98
CA ARG A 92 9.35 6.97 -7.43
C ARG A 92 8.45 8.12 -7.83
N VAL A 93 7.33 8.31 -7.13
CA VAL A 93 6.38 9.37 -7.45
C VAL A 93 6.65 10.66 -6.66
N ASP A 94 7.44 10.57 -5.58
CA ASP A 94 7.77 11.73 -4.76
C ASP A 94 9.23 11.62 -4.33
N ALA A 95 10.08 12.38 -4.99
CA ALA A 95 11.52 12.34 -4.74
C ALA A 95 11.89 12.72 -3.30
N SER A 96 11.07 13.54 -2.65
CA SER A 96 11.33 13.94 -1.26
C SER A 96 11.22 12.74 -0.31
N LEU A 97 10.54 11.68 -0.71
CA LEU A 97 10.37 10.48 0.09
C LEU A 97 11.34 9.36 -0.26
N LYS A 98 12.25 9.61 -1.22
CA LYS A 98 13.12 8.55 -1.73
C LYS A 98 13.94 7.89 -0.62
N LYS A 99 14.49 8.68 0.27
CA LYS A 99 15.33 8.15 1.35
C LYS A 99 14.52 7.24 2.29
N ILE A 100 13.34 7.70 2.70
CA ILE A 100 12.45 6.91 3.56
C ILE A 100 11.95 5.69 2.82
N SER A 101 11.57 5.86 1.56
CA SER A 101 11.07 4.80 0.71
C SER A 101 12.10 3.68 0.56
N ASP A 102 13.35 4.04 0.25
CA ASP A 102 14.41 3.06 0.08
C ASP A 102 14.70 2.31 1.39
N ARG A 103 14.70 3.04 2.50
CA ARG A 103 14.94 2.44 3.81
C ARG A 103 13.82 1.48 4.19
N THR A 104 12.58 1.89 3.96
CA THR A 104 11.41 1.07 4.26
C THR A 104 11.40 -0.19 3.40
N ALA A 105 11.68 -0.03 2.10
CA ALA A 105 11.74 -1.16 1.18
C ALA A 105 12.85 -2.14 1.57
N ALA A 106 14.01 -1.64 1.98
CA ALA A 106 15.10 -2.50 2.41
C ALA A 106 14.72 -3.32 3.64
N ALA A 107 14.04 -2.69 4.60
CA ALA A 107 13.59 -3.39 5.80
C ALA A 107 12.59 -4.51 5.44
N PHE A 108 11.67 -4.23 4.54
CA PHE A 108 10.69 -5.24 4.13
C PHE A 108 11.33 -6.34 3.31
N ASN A 109 12.27 -5.99 2.42
CA ASN A 109 12.97 -6.99 1.61
C ASN A 109 13.79 -7.97 2.46
N GLY A 110 14.25 -7.52 3.62
CA GLY A 110 14.95 -8.40 4.55
C GLY A 110 14.06 -9.52 5.08
N ARG A 111 12.74 -9.38 4.95
CA ARG A 111 11.77 -10.39 5.38
C ARG A 111 11.07 -11.07 4.21
N ALA A 112 11.38 -10.66 2.98
CA ALA A 112 10.76 -11.23 1.78
C ALA A 112 11.38 -12.60 1.44
N PRO A 113 10.69 -13.40 0.59
CA PRO A 113 11.26 -14.68 0.18
C PRO A 113 12.51 -14.48 -0.67
N THR A 114 13.43 -15.42 -0.55
CA THR A 114 14.61 -15.47 -1.40
C THR A 114 14.19 -15.91 -2.80
N LYS A 115 15.10 -15.78 -3.76
CA LYS A 115 14.83 -16.26 -5.11
C LYS A 115 14.53 -17.76 -5.12
N THR A 116 15.20 -18.52 -4.26
CA THR A 116 14.95 -19.95 -4.15
C THR A 116 13.54 -20.22 -3.64
N ASP A 117 13.11 -19.47 -2.64
CA ASP A 117 11.75 -19.61 -2.10
C ASP A 117 10.71 -19.33 -3.18
N ILE A 118 10.90 -18.28 -3.94
CA ILE A 118 9.97 -17.90 -5.02
C ILE A 118 9.91 -19.00 -6.06
N PHE A 119 11.05 -19.53 -6.45
CA PHE A 119 11.13 -20.58 -7.46
C PHE A 119 10.40 -21.84 -7.00
N THR A 120 10.61 -22.23 -5.75
CA THR A 120 10.03 -23.46 -5.20
C THR A 120 8.52 -23.35 -5.01
N GLU A 121 8.08 -22.30 -4.31
CA GLU A 121 6.68 -22.16 -3.90
C GLU A 121 5.83 -21.51 -5.00
N GLY A 122 6.43 -20.64 -5.79
CA GLY A 122 5.72 -19.97 -6.88
C GLY A 122 5.18 -20.93 -7.92
N ASN A 123 5.81 -22.08 -8.09
CA ASN A 123 5.36 -23.11 -9.02
C ASN A 123 4.05 -23.75 -8.60
N GLN A 124 3.59 -23.48 -7.39
CA GLN A 124 2.30 -23.99 -6.91
C GLN A 124 1.14 -23.06 -7.27
N GLY A 125 1.41 -21.99 -8.01
CA GLY A 125 0.37 -21.10 -8.50
C GLY A 125 -0.15 -20.12 -7.46
N THR A 126 0.59 -19.86 -6.41
CA THR A 126 0.17 -18.92 -5.38
C THR A 126 0.17 -17.51 -5.93
N ASN A 127 -0.96 -16.82 -5.78
CA ASN A 127 -1.09 -15.42 -6.15
C ASN A 127 -0.89 -14.57 -4.91
N ILE A 128 0.26 -13.94 -4.82
CA ILE A 128 0.65 -13.15 -3.64
C ILE A 128 -0.33 -12.02 -3.38
N THR A 129 -0.72 -11.30 -4.42
CA THR A 129 -1.66 -10.18 -4.30
C THR A 129 -3.02 -10.66 -3.81
N SER A 130 -3.53 -11.76 -4.36
CA SER A 130 -4.80 -12.34 -3.93
C SER A 130 -4.77 -12.77 -2.47
N VAL A 131 -3.71 -13.44 -2.06
CA VAL A 131 -3.56 -13.89 -0.67
C VAL A 131 -3.60 -12.69 0.27
N SER A 132 -2.83 -11.65 -0.04
CA SER A 132 -2.77 -10.44 0.78
C SER A 132 -4.13 -9.75 0.84
N TYR A 133 -4.79 -9.59 -0.29
CA TYR A 133 -6.09 -8.93 -0.36
C TYR A 133 -7.14 -9.70 0.45
N THR A 134 -7.18 -11.01 0.28
CA THR A 134 -8.11 -11.85 1.01
C THR A 134 -7.90 -11.73 2.51
N HIS A 135 -6.66 -11.69 2.93
CA HIS A 135 -6.35 -11.55 4.35
C HIS A 135 -6.79 -10.20 4.91
N LEU A 136 -6.60 -9.12 4.15
CA LEU A 136 -7.04 -7.80 4.59
C LEU A 136 -8.56 -7.77 4.78
N ARG A 137 -9.31 -8.41 3.88
CA ARG A 137 -10.77 -8.49 4.00
C ARG A 137 -11.18 -9.28 5.24
N ALA A 138 -10.50 -10.39 5.49
CA ALA A 138 -10.80 -11.21 6.65
C ALA A 138 -10.61 -10.43 7.95
N HIS A 139 -9.52 -9.66 8.02
CA HIS A 139 -9.26 -8.82 9.19
C HIS A 139 -10.34 -7.77 9.39
N GLU A 140 -10.83 -7.17 8.32
CA GLU A 140 -11.87 -6.16 8.43
C GLU A 140 -13.18 -6.74 8.92
N THR A 141 -13.53 -7.96 8.46
CA THR A 141 -14.77 -8.59 8.90
C THR A 141 -14.74 -8.98 10.37
N HIS A 142 -13.58 -9.15 10.93
CA HIS A 142 -13.43 -9.54 12.33
C HIS A 142 -13.19 -8.36 13.27
N SER A 143 -13.07 -7.17 12.72
CA SER A 143 -12.79 -5.99 13.55
C SER A 143 -14.04 -5.21 13.99
#